data_3d33bfd901e25e156dd3935b183baad1
#
_entry.id   3d33bfd901e25e156dd3935b183baad1
#
_cell.length_a   1.000
_cell.length_b   1.000
_cell.length_c   1.000
_cell.angle_alpha   90.00
_cell.angle_beta   90.00
_cell.angle_gamma   90.00
#
_symmetry.space_group_name_H-M   'P 1'
#
loop_
_entity.id
_entity.type
_entity.pdbx_description
1 polymer ?
#
loop_
_entity_poly.entity_id
_entity_poly.type
_entity_poly.pdbx_seq_one_letter_code
_entity_poly.pdbx_strand_id
1 'polypeptide(L)'
;MAYVIHCTCPMFGAFTDFNEMSSYDDASGKVSWEFFVEEAEFDSKLQAFYDVTKTYLSNIKSTDSEAMRAMLLYYAVIDDLNYDYDLLGENYEKLSKEEANLKSSPYYVLAEKSGICTNIAQAYMFLCTQADIACGTVLHMGGSGMHMWNIVQIDDKFYYCDPTWDANTSLKYFGITAADRASWAGEYSADDGTMLSITILEKYEISDSRFEVLRGKLPVEISEVKVDRELQTITFVGYEYEYVFECKGAVE
;
A
#
# COMPACT_ATOMS: atom_id res chain seq x y z
N MET A 1 10.27 15.91 -1.17
CA MET A 1 10.36 15.78 0.31
C MET A 1 8.98 15.47 0.91
N ALA A 2 7.95 16.28 0.68
CA ALA A 2 6.59 16.05 1.20
C ALA A 2 6.06 14.63 0.96
N TYR A 3 6.17 14.11 -0.26
CA TYR A 3 5.76 12.75 -0.59
C TYR A 3 6.45 11.67 0.27
N VAL A 4 7.77 11.78 0.47
CA VAL A 4 8.52 10.83 1.32
C VAL A 4 8.01 10.86 2.76
N ILE A 5 7.73 12.04 3.29
CA ILE A 5 7.19 12.20 4.65
C ILE A 5 5.78 11.59 4.75
N HIS A 6 4.92 11.80 3.76
CA HIS A 6 3.60 11.15 3.72
C HIS A 6 3.70 9.61 3.79
N CYS A 7 4.66 9.05 3.06
CA CYS A 7 4.82 7.60 3.00
C CYS A 7 5.49 6.99 4.25
N THR A 8 6.41 7.73 4.88
CA THR A 8 7.21 7.22 6.01
C THR A 8 6.68 7.65 7.38
N CYS A 9 5.96 8.77 7.41
CA CYS A 9 5.38 9.35 8.62
C CYS A 9 3.91 9.74 8.37
N PRO A 10 3.00 8.77 8.19
CA PRO A 10 1.60 9.02 7.80
C PRO A 10 0.87 10.03 8.69
N MET A 11 1.13 9.99 9.98
CA MET A 11 0.54 10.93 10.95
C MET A 11 0.97 12.37 10.69
N PHE A 12 2.27 12.56 10.46
CA PHE A 12 2.78 13.88 10.13
C PHE A 12 2.18 14.37 8.82
N GLY A 13 2.12 13.48 7.80
CA GLY A 13 1.50 13.76 6.52
C GLY A 13 0.03 14.14 6.61
N ALA A 14 -0.74 13.45 7.45
CA ALA A 14 -2.18 13.68 7.60
C ALA A 14 -2.55 15.03 8.22
N PHE A 15 -1.71 15.54 9.11
CA PHE A 15 -2.04 16.71 9.94
C PHE A 15 -1.17 17.94 9.71
N THR A 16 -0.35 17.94 8.65
CA THR A 16 0.55 19.05 8.30
C THR A 16 0.24 19.56 6.91
N ASP A 17 0.17 20.88 6.76
CA ASP A 17 0.09 21.49 5.44
C ASP A 17 1.44 21.51 4.74
N PHE A 18 1.68 20.53 3.87
CA PHE A 18 2.91 20.48 3.09
C PHE A 18 2.96 21.45 1.91
N ASN A 19 1.84 22.03 1.52
CA ASN A 19 1.80 23.01 0.44
C ASN A 19 2.22 24.40 0.94
N GLU A 20 2.09 24.63 2.24
CA GLU A 20 2.48 25.86 2.91
C GLU A 20 3.58 25.56 3.95
N MET A 21 4.82 25.47 3.47
CA MET A 21 5.98 25.51 4.36
C MET A 21 6.03 26.90 4.99
N SER A 22 5.75 26.98 6.28
CA SER A 22 5.56 28.25 6.98
C SER A 22 6.86 29.04 7.12
N SER A 23 8.02 28.38 7.22
CA SER A 23 9.32 29.03 7.15
C SER A 23 10.47 28.07 6.88
N TYR A 24 11.50 28.58 6.21
CA TYR A 24 12.81 27.94 6.08
C TYR A 24 13.88 28.93 6.52
N ASP A 25 14.72 28.51 7.45
CA ASP A 25 15.89 29.29 7.88
C ASP A 25 17.15 28.69 7.26
N ASP A 26 17.68 29.37 6.27
CA ASP A 26 18.88 28.97 5.53
C ASP A 26 20.13 28.83 6.43
N ALA A 27 20.23 29.61 7.49
CA ALA A 27 21.39 29.61 8.38
C ALA A 27 21.42 28.37 9.29
N SER A 28 20.27 27.91 9.74
CA SER A 28 20.15 26.77 10.64
C SER A 28 19.70 25.49 9.93
N GLY A 29 19.22 25.57 8.69
CA GLY A 29 18.56 24.48 7.96
C GLY A 29 17.22 24.07 8.56
N LYS A 30 16.62 24.91 9.42
CA LYS A 30 15.38 24.62 10.10
C LYS A 30 14.19 24.85 9.20
N VAL A 31 13.30 23.85 9.13
CA VAL A 31 12.01 23.93 8.45
C VAL A 31 10.90 23.93 9.49
N SER A 32 9.90 24.79 9.34
CA SER A 32 8.72 24.82 10.20
C SER A 32 7.49 24.60 9.33
N TRP A 33 6.58 23.77 9.79
CA TRP A 33 5.28 23.52 9.18
C TRP A 33 4.15 23.90 10.14
N GLU A 34 3.01 24.23 9.58
CA GLU A 34 1.77 24.40 10.33
C GLU A 34 1.04 23.07 10.44
N PHE A 35 0.52 22.80 11.62
CA PHE A 35 -0.34 21.65 11.85
C PHE A 35 -1.80 22.09 11.82
N PHE A 36 -2.68 21.26 11.26
CA PHE A 36 -4.12 21.46 11.27
C PHE A 36 -4.78 21.21 12.63
N VAL A 37 -4.05 20.65 13.58
CA VAL A 37 -4.55 20.25 14.89
C VAL A 37 -3.64 20.78 16.00
N GLU A 38 -4.20 21.00 17.18
CA GLU A 38 -3.44 21.36 18.37
C GLU A 38 -2.56 20.19 18.85
N GLU A 39 -1.47 20.50 19.56
CA GLU A 39 -0.48 19.51 20.04
C GLU A 39 -1.12 18.36 20.83
N ALA A 40 -2.01 18.65 21.77
CA ALA A 40 -2.68 17.62 22.58
C ALA A 40 -3.61 16.72 21.75
N GLU A 41 -4.22 17.25 20.71
CA GLU A 41 -5.03 16.47 19.77
C GLU A 41 -4.14 15.60 18.88
N PHE A 42 -3.02 16.14 18.41
CA PHE A 42 -2.05 15.37 17.62
C PHE A 42 -1.51 14.18 18.41
N ASP A 43 -1.15 14.36 19.68
CA ASP A 43 -0.67 13.28 20.54
C ASP A 43 -1.71 12.17 20.70
N SER A 44 -2.98 12.54 20.88
CA SER A 44 -4.07 11.57 21.00
C SER A 44 -4.26 10.78 19.69
N LYS A 45 -4.21 11.46 18.54
CA LYS A 45 -4.31 10.83 17.21
C LYS A 45 -3.08 9.94 16.92
N LEU A 46 -1.89 10.37 17.34
CA LEU A 46 -0.67 9.60 17.22
C LEU A 46 -0.76 8.29 18.00
N GLN A 47 -1.27 8.33 19.23
CA GLN A 47 -1.47 7.11 20.03
C GLN A 47 -2.48 6.16 19.36
N ALA A 48 -3.61 6.68 18.87
CA ALA A 48 -4.60 5.89 18.15
C ALA A 48 -4.00 5.25 16.87
N PHE A 49 -3.14 5.96 16.16
CA PHE A 49 -2.46 5.44 14.99
C PHE A 49 -1.45 4.33 15.33
N TYR A 50 -0.72 4.46 16.44
CA TYR A 50 0.14 3.38 16.92
C TYR A 50 -0.65 2.12 17.21
N ASP A 51 -1.81 2.24 17.84
CA ASP A 51 -2.67 1.09 18.17
C ASP A 51 -3.22 0.43 16.90
N VAL A 52 -3.65 1.22 15.92
CA VAL A 52 -4.07 0.72 14.60
C VAL A 52 -2.91 0.03 13.88
N THR A 53 -1.76 0.68 13.76
CA THR A 53 -0.57 0.11 13.10
C THR A 53 -0.14 -1.20 13.78
N LYS A 54 -0.16 -1.24 15.11
CA LYS A 54 0.15 -2.44 15.89
C LYS A 54 -0.81 -3.58 15.58
N THR A 55 -2.09 -3.28 15.34
CA THR A 55 -3.08 -4.29 14.96
C THR A 55 -2.70 -4.92 13.62
N TYR A 56 -2.35 -4.14 12.60
CA TYR A 56 -1.87 -4.68 11.32
C TYR A 56 -0.61 -5.53 11.50
N LEU A 57 0.38 -5.02 12.22
CA LEU A 57 1.66 -5.71 12.42
C LEU A 57 1.55 -6.94 13.32
N SER A 58 0.48 -7.08 14.12
CA SER A 58 0.24 -8.28 14.93
C SER A 58 -0.05 -9.53 14.10
N ASN A 59 -0.43 -9.37 12.84
CA ASN A 59 -0.65 -10.48 11.90
C ASN A 59 0.64 -11.18 11.47
N ILE A 60 1.78 -10.53 11.65
CA ILE A 60 3.10 -11.04 11.23
C ILE A 60 4.04 -11.24 12.42
N LYS A 61 5.08 -12.05 12.20
CA LYS A 61 6.19 -12.26 13.15
C LYS A 61 7.53 -12.12 12.42
N SER A 62 8.58 -11.77 13.14
CA SER A 62 9.94 -11.69 12.60
C SER A 62 10.48 -13.03 12.06
N THR A 63 9.89 -14.15 12.47
CA THR A 63 10.22 -15.49 12.00
C THR A 63 9.47 -15.88 10.72
N ASP A 64 8.48 -15.11 10.30
CA ASP A 64 7.74 -15.35 9.07
C ASP A 64 8.63 -14.99 7.86
N SER A 65 8.53 -15.74 6.77
CA SER A 65 9.24 -15.43 5.51
C SER A 65 8.79 -14.06 4.95
N GLU A 66 9.60 -13.46 4.09
CA GLU A 66 9.23 -12.17 3.46
C GLU A 66 7.91 -12.29 2.70
N ALA A 67 7.72 -13.38 1.95
CA ALA A 67 6.48 -13.64 1.23
C ALA A 67 5.27 -13.72 2.16
N MET A 68 5.42 -14.41 3.30
CA MET A 68 4.33 -14.50 4.30
C MET A 68 4.00 -13.13 4.88
N ARG A 69 5.00 -12.37 5.31
CA ARG A 69 4.80 -11.03 5.87
C ARG A 69 4.15 -10.08 4.85
N ALA A 70 4.69 -10.04 3.63
CA ALA A 70 4.16 -9.19 2.56
C ALA A 70 2.69 -9.52 2.24
N MET A 71 2.37 -10.82 2.11
CA MET A 71 1.03 -11.28 1.77
C MET A 71 0.01 -11.03 2.88
N LEU A 72 0.38 -11.27 4.15
CA LEU A 72 -0.51 -11.01 5.29
C LEU A 72 -0.79 -9.53 5.49
N LEU A 73 0.21 -8.67 5.30
CA LEU A 73 0.01 -7.21 5.36
C LEU A 73 -0.83 -6.71 4.18
N TYR A 74 -0.60 -7.24 2.99
CA TYR A 74 -1.40 -6.91 1.82
C TYR A 74 -2.87 -7.28 2.03
N TYR A 75 -3.12 -8.53 2.44
CA TYR A 75 -4.48 -9.00 2.74
C TYR A 75 -5.15 -8.12 3.80
N ALA A 76 -4.44 -7.78 4.88
CA ALA A 76 -4.98 -6.91 5.92
C ALA A 76 -5.32 -5.49 5.41
N VAL A 77 -4.65 -4.99 4.37
CA VAL A 77 -5.01 -3.69 3.74
C VAL A 77 -6.26 -3.82 2.91
N ILE A 78 -6.36 -4.85 2.05
CA ILE A 78 -7.46 -4.98 1.09
C ILE A 78 -8.77 -5.47 1.71
N ASP A 79 -8.68 -6.15 2.86
CA ASP A 79 -9.83 -6.67 3.59
C ASP A 79 -10.69 -5.51 4.14
N ASP A 80 -11.97 -5.51 3.78
CA ASP A 80 -12.94 -4.45 4.13
C ASP A 80 -12.53 -3.04 3.67
N LEU A 81 -11.78 -2.94 2.57
CA LEU A 81 -11.29 -1.67 2.02
C LEU A 81 -12.34 -1.03 1.10
N ASN A 82 -12.69 0.21 1.36
CA ASN A 82 -13.58 1.00 0.54
C ASN A 82 -12.82 1.98 -0.37
N TYR A 83 -13.18 2.01 -1.65
CA TYR A 83 -12.67 3.03 -2.56
C TYR A 83 -13.46 4.33 -2.38
N ASP A 84 -12.79 5.41 -2.00
CA ASP A 84 -13.42 6.70 -1.65
C ASP A 84 -13.58 7.58 -2.90
N TYR A 85 -14.71 7.46 -3.58
CA TYR A 85 -15.03 8.27 -4.74
C TYR A 85 -15.22 9.77 -4.42
N ASP A 86 -15.43 10.14 -3.15
CA ASP A 86 -15.53 11.54 -2.73
C ASP A 86 -14.17 12.26 -2.77
N LEU A 87 -13.09 11.51 -2.87
CA LEU A 87 -11.74 12.05 -3.11
C LEU A 87 -11.45 12.34 -4.59
N LEU A 88 -12.43 12.23 -5.47
CA LEU A 88 -12.24 12.44 -6.91
C LEU A 88 -13.11 13.58 -7.44
N GLY A 89 -12.55 14.29 -8.45
CA GLY A 89 -13.27 15.31 -9.22
C GLY A 89 -13.86 16.42 -8.36
N GLU A 90 -15.08 16.84 -8.69
CA GLU A 90 -15.77 17.97 -8.04
C GLU A 90 -16.03 17.77 -6.54
N ASN A 91 -16.10 16.55 -6.05
CA ASN A 91 -16.30 16.29 -4.63
C ASN A 91 -15.05 16.64 -3.83
N TYR A 92 -13.87 16.29 -4.35
CA TYR A 92 -12.59 16.68 -3.75
C TYR A 92 -12.46 18.21 -3.61
N GLU A 93 -12.91 18.96 -4.61
CA GLU A 93 -12.85 20.44 -4.61
C GLU A 93 -13.74 21.09 -3.53
N LYS A 94 -14.72 20.34 -2.98
CA LYS A 94 -15.61 20.81 -1.91
C LYS A 94 -15.07 20.55 -0.51
N LEU A 95 -14.04 19.69 -0.38
CA LEU A 95 -13.42 19.42 0.91
C LEU A 95 -12.66 20.65 1.41
N SER A 96 -12.66 20.85 2.71
CA SER A 96 -11.69 21.76 3.31
C SER A 96 -10.26 21.25 3.08
N LYS A 97 -9.28 22.13 3.15
CA LYS A 97 -7.88 21.77 2.97
C LYS A 97 -7.43 20.70 3.98
N GLU A 98 -7.89 20.81 5.22
CA GLU A 98 -7.64 19.85 6.29
C GLU A 98 -8.25 18.49 5.98
N GLU A 99 -9.53 18.44 5.58
CA GLU A 99 -10.21 17.19 5.22
C GLU A 99 -9.57 16.53 4.01
N ALA A 100 -9.24 17.29 2.98
CA ALA A 100 -8.57 16.79 1.78
C ALA A 100 -7.22 16.17 2.12
N ASN A 101 -6.43 16.84 2.97
CA ASN A 101 -5.12 16.36 3.41
C ASN A 101 -5.23 15.10 4.26
N LEU A 102 -6.13 15.08 5.24
CA LEU A 102 -6.39 13.91 6.09
C LEU A 102 -6.82 12.71 5.25
N LYS A 103 -7.85 12.86 4.43
CA LYS A 103 -8.43 11.78 3.62
C LYS A 103 -7.48 11.26 2.53
N SER A 104 -6.57 12.10 2.05
CA SER A 104 -5.54 11.71 1.06
C SER A 104 -4.32 11.02 1.69
N SER A 105 -4.26 10.90 3.01
CA SER A 105 -3.12 10.33 3.71
C SER A 105 -3.22 8.80 3.84
N PRO A 106 -2.09 8.07 3.92
CA PRO A 106 -2.10 6.64 4.25
C PRO A 106 -2.61 6.37 5.66
N TYR A 107 -2.56 7.35 6.57
CA TYR A 107 -3.19 7.27 7.89
C TYR A 107 -4.70 6.97 7.76
N TYR A 108 -5.41 7.69 6.88
CA TYR A 108 -6.85 7.53 6.70
C TYR A 108 -7.22 6.12 6.21
N VAL A 109 -6.44 5.58 5.29
CA VAL A 109 -6.62 4.19 4.81
C VAL A 109 -6.49 3.18 5.96
N LEU A 110 -5.48 3.32 6.80
CA LEU A 110 -5.24 2.38 7.89
C LEU A 110 -6.27 2.52 9.03
N ALA A 111 -6.73 3.75 9.31
CA ALA A 111 -7.67 4.01 10.39
C ALA A 111 -9.13 3.76 9.97
N GLU A 112 -9.51 4.19 8.76
CA GLU A 112 -10.91 4.24 8.31
C GLU A 112 -11.24 3.23 7.20
N LYS A 113 -10.24 2.44 6.75
CA LYS A 113 -10.43 1.47 5.66
C LYS A 113 -11.01 2.11 4.39
N SER A 114 -10.60 3.33 4.09
CA SER A 114 -11.12 4.08 2.96
C SER A 114 -10.02 4.90 2.30
N GLY A 115 -10.04 4.98 0.96
CA GLY A 115 -9.05 5.75 0.22
C GLY A 115 -9.14 5.57 -1.29
N ILE A 116 -8.18 6.16 -1.98
CA ILE A 116 -7.98 6.02 -3.44
C ILE A 116 -6.62 5.36 -3.72
N CYS A 117 -6.33 5.07 -4.96
CA CYS A 117 -5.11 4.34 -5.36
C CYS A 117 -3.82 4.89 -4.74
N THR A 118 -3.69 6.22 -4.62
CA THR A 118 -2.48 6.86 -4.11
C THR A 118 -2.23 6.56 -2.64
N ASN A 119 -3.19 6.84 -1.77
CA ASN A 119 -3.01 6.63 -0.34
C ASN A 119 -3.15 5.14 0.06
N ILE A 120 -3.89 4.33 -0.70
CA ILE A 120 -3.93 2.87 -0.52
C ILE A 120 -2.54 2.25 -0.77
N ALA A 121 -1.91 2.60 -1.90
CA ALA A 121 -0.56 2.12 -2.21
C ALA A 121 0.48 2.61 -1.18
N GLN A 122 0.35 3.85 -0.71
CA GLN A 122 1.21 4.40 0.35
C GLN A 122 1.01 3.70 1.69
N ALA A 123 -0.22 3.33 2.05
CA ALA A 123 -0.53 2.59 3.28
C ALA A 123 0.13 1.21 3.29
N TYR A 124 0.03 0.48 2.19
CA TYR A 124 0.73 -0.80 2.07
C TYR A 124 2.25 -0.64 2.11
N MET A 125 2.82 0.35 1.40
CA MET A 125 4.24 0.65 1.46
C MET A 125 4.70 0.98 2.89
N PHE A 126 3.93 1.77 3.65
CA PHE A 126 4.23 2.07 5.05
C PHE A 126 4.31 0.80 5.89
N LEU A 127 3.31 -0.09 5.80
CA LEU A 127 3.31 -1.35 6.56
C LEU A 127 4.48 -2.28 6.17
N CYS A 128 4.79 -2.38 4.89
CA CYS A 128 5.96 -3.12 4.41
C CYS A 128 7.26 -2.58 5.04
N THR A 129 7.41 -1.25 5.06
CA THR A 129 8.60 -0.61 5.67
C THR A 129 8.69 -0.91 7.17
N GLN A 130 7.56 -0.94 7.91
CA GLN A 130 7.55 -1.33 9.32
C GLN A 130 7.89 -2.83 9.54
N ALA A 131 7.76 -3.63 8.50
CA ALA A 131 8.03 -5.07 8.51
C ALA A 131 9.39 -5.45 7.89
N ASP A 132 10.27 -4.48 7.65
CA ASP A 132 11.57 -4.67 6.98
C ASP A 132 11.43 -5.33 5.58
N ILE A 133 10.40 -4.93 4.82
CA ILE A 133 10.17 -5.34 3.45
C ILE A 133 10.39 -4.13 2.55
N ALA A 134 11.30 -4.25 1.58
CA ALA A 134 11.54 -3.19 0.61
C ALA A 134 10.32 -3.02 -0.30
N CYS A 135 9.71 -1.85 -0.24
CA CYS A 135 8.51 -1.52 -0.99
C CYS A 135 8.57 -0.07 -1.47
N GLY A 136 8.15 0.15 -2.70
CA GLY A 136 7.99 1.46 -3.30
C GLY A 136 6.62 1.62 -3.94
N THR A 137 6.36 2.81 -4.50
CA THR A 137 5.17 3.05 -5.29
C THR A 137 5.53 3.38 -6.72
N VAL A 138 4.66 3.01 -7.63
CA VAL A 138 4.71 3.33 -9.05
C VAL A 138 3.48 4.14 -9.40
N LEU A 139 3.67 5.30 -9.99
CA LEU A 139 2.62 6.18 -10.48
C LEU A 139 2.63 6.16 -12.00
N HIS A 140 1.51 5.83 -12.60
CA HIS A 140 1.25 6.00 -14.02
C HIS A 140 0.32 7.18 -14.25
N MET A 141 0.69 8.02 -15.22
CA MET A 141 -0.12 9.15 -15.69
C MET A 141 -0.31 9.01 -17.19
N GLY A 142 -1.50 8.69 -17.65
CA GLY A 142 -1.80 8.46 -19.05
C GLY A 142 -3.24 8.70 -19.42
N GLY A 143 -3.61 8.40 -20.68
CA GLY A 143 -4.85 8.81 -21.34
C GLY A 143 -6.17 8.55 -20.60
N SER A 144 -6.25 7.51 -19.77
CA SER A 144 -7.45 7.17 -18.98
C SER A 144 -7.40 7.71 -17.56
N GLY A 145 -6.29 8.35 -17.15
CA GLY A 145 -6.16 8.92 -15.82
C GLY A 145 -4.85 8.57 -15.11
N MET A 146 -4.86 8.78 -13.81
CA MET A 146 -3.73 8.51 -12.93
C MET A 146 -4.02 7.26 -12.08
N HIS A 147 -3.06 6.35 -11.97
CA HIS A 147 -3.16 5.20 -11.09
C HIS A 147 -1.84 4.91 -10.39
N MET A 148 -1.90 4.49 -9.13
CA MET A 148 -0.75 4.15 -8.31
C MET A 148 -0.87 2.73 -7.76
N TRP A 149 0.25 1.99 -7.81
CA TRP A 149 0.40 0.66 -7.24
C TRP A 149 1.79 0.52 -6.59
N ASN A 150 2.13 -0.66 -6.11
CA ASN A 150 3.39 -0.92 -5.44
C ASN A 150 4.35 -1.77 -6.28
N ILE A 151 5.66 -1.55 -6.05
CA ILE A 151 6.73 -2.49 -6.34
C ILE A 151 7.29 -3.00 -5.02
N VAL A 152 7.36 -4.32 -4.85
CA VAL A 152 7.76 -4.98 -3.60
C VAL A 152 8.89 -5.94 -3.90
N GLN A 153 9.94 -5.95 -3.07
CA GLN A 153 10.97 -6.97 -3.10
C GLN A 153 10.60 -8.09 -2.12
N ILE A 154 10.59 -9.32 -2.62
CA ILE A 154 10.33 -10.53 -1.83
C ILE A 154 11.36 -11.58 -2.24
N ASP A 155 12.16 -12.07 -1.30
CA ASP A 155 13.21 -13.07 -1.53
C ASP A 155 14.11 -12.68 -2.73
N ASP A 156 14.64 -11.45 -2.70
CA ASP A 156 15.50 -10.84 -3.74
C ASP A 156 14.88 -10.70 -5.15
N LYS A 157 13.58 -10.93 -5.29
CA LYS A 157 12.82 -10.72 -6.54
C LYS A 157 11.86 -9.55 -6.40
N PHE A 158 11.57 -8.88 -7.52
CA PHE A 158 10.66 -7.75 -7.55
C PHE A 158 9.32 -8.14 -8.19
N TYR A 159 8.24 -7.63 -7.58
CA TYR A 159 6.86 -7.88 -8.00
C TYR A 159 6.07 -6.60 -7.97
N TYR A 160 5.05 -6.48 -8.81
CA TYR A 160 4.01 -5.49 -8.63
C TYR A 160 2.91 -6.04 -7.72
N CYS A 161 2.34 -5.13 -6.92
CA CYS A 161 1.19 -5.38 -6.07
C CYS A 161 0.23 -4.21 -6.20
N ASP A 162 -1.05 -4.48 -6.45
CA ASP A 162 -2.06 -3.44 -6.63
C ASP A 162 -3.23 -3.63 -5.66
N PRO A 163 -3.09 -3.12 -4.42
CA PRO A 163 -4.12 -3.30 -3.40
C PRO A 163 -5.44 -2.61 -3.75
N THR A 164 -5.42 -1.59 -4.61
CA THR A 164 -6.64 -0.92 -5.07
C THR A 164 -7.50 -1.83 -5.92
N TRP A 165 -6.89 -2.58 -6.82
CA TRP A 165 -7.61 -3.51 -7.70
C TRP A 165 -8.02 -4.80 -7.00
N ASP A 166 -7.38 -5.12 -5.87
CA ASP A 166 -7.73 -6.25 -5.02
C ASP A 166 -8.68 -5.88 -3.87
N ALA A 167 -9.11 -4.62 -3.74
CA ALA A 167 -10.02 -4.21 -2.68
C ALA A 167 -11.26 -5.11 -2.61
N ASN A 168 -11.49 -5.75 -1.44
CA ASN A 168 -12.58 -6.69 -1.20
C ASN A 168 -12.64 -7.90 -2.16
N THR A 169 -11.51 -8.29 -2.73
CA THR A 169 -11.40 -9.46 -3.61
C THR A 169 -10.36 -10.46 -3.14
N SER A 170 -10.01 -11.41 -3.97
CA SER A 170 -8.91 -12.33 -3.74
C SER A 170 -7.62 -11.79 -4.37
N LEU A 171 -6.47 -12.01 -3.76
CA LEU A 171 -5.12 -11.51 -4.09
C LEU A 171 -4.70 -11.72 -5.56
N LYS A 172 -5.54 -11.31 -6.49
CA LYS A 172 -5.33 -11.46 -7.94
C LYS A 172 -4.18 -10.59 -8.44
N TYR A 173 -4.04 -9.41 -7.83
CA TYR A 173 -3.04 -8.41 -8.19
C TYR A 173 -1.87 -8.36 -7.20
N PHE A 174 -1.72 -9.38 -6.36
CA PHE A 174 -0.54 -9.57 -5.54
C PHE A 174 0.54 -10.34 -6.30
N GLY A 175 1.76 -9.83 -6.31
CA GLY A 175 2.93 -10.51 -6.89
C GLY A 175 2.86 -10.71 -8.40
N ILE A 176 2.35 -9.73 -9.14
CA ILE A 176 2.22 -9.79 -10.59
C ILE A 176 3.51 -9.35 -11.30
N THR A 177 3.73 -9.90 -12.48
CA THR A 177 4.86 -9.51 -13.35
C THR A 177 4.58 -8.20 -14.10
N ALA A 178 5.62 -7.61 -14.69
CA ALA A 178 5.44 -6.46 -15.58
C ALA A 178 4.61 -6.83 -16.83
N ALA A 179 4.75 -8.05 -17.34
CA ALA A 179 3.97 -8.56 -18.46
C ALA A 179 2.48 -8.73 -18.10
N ASP A 180 2.19 -9.27 -16.88
CA ASP A 180 0.82 -9.34 -16.37
C ASP A 180 0.20 -7.95 -16.29
N ARG A 181 0.92 -7.01 -15.69
CA ARG A 181 0.47 -5.64 -15.52
C ARG A 181 0.14 -4.99 -16.87
N ALA A 182 1.02 -5.14 -17.85
CA ALA A 182 0.82 -4.62 -19.20
C ALA A 182 -0.40 -5.26 -19.89
N SER A 183 -0.63 -6.57 -19.70
CA SER A 183 -1.74 -7.27 -20.36
C SER A 183 -3.12 -6.90 -19.79
N TRP A 184 -3.19 -6.52 -18.51
CA TRP A 184 -4.46 -6.20 -17.83
C TRP A 184 -4.76 -4.70 -17.81
N ALA A 185 -3.72 -3.90 -18.00
CA ALA A 185 -3.83 -2.45 -17.88
C ALA A 185 -4.31 -1.76 -19.13
N GLY A 186 -4.87 -2.47 -20.12
CA GLY A 186 -5.28 -1.92 -21.44
C GLY A 186 -5.36 -0.39 -21.59
N GLU A 187 -5.86 0.28 -20.58
CA GLU A 187 -5.95 1.75 -20.49
C GLU A 187 -4.74 2.40 -19.78
N TYR A 188 -3.93 1.62 -19.05
CA TYR A 188 -2.76 2.08 -18.27
C TYR A 188 -1.48 1.41 -18.77
N SER A 189 -1.38 1.17 -20.09
CA SER A 189 -0.17 0.59 -20.67
C SER A 189 0.98 1.60 -20.60
N ALA A 190 2.20 1.09 -20.42
CA ALA A 190 3.40 1.93 -20.38
C ALA A 190 3.61 2.75 -21.67
N ASP A 191 2.97 2.36 -22.76
CA ASP A 191 3.10 3.03 -24.06
C ASP A 191 2.30 4.34 -24.14
N ASP A 192 1.30 4.56 -23.26
CA ASP A 192 0.38 5.70 -23.33
C ASP A 192 0.66 6.79 -22.27
N GLY A 193 1.58 6.60 -21.37
CA GLY A 193 1.76 7.54 -20.26
C GLY A 193 3.17 7.60 -19.69
N THR A 194 3.40 8.64 -18.90
CA THR A 194 4.64 8.80 -18.14
C THR A 194 4.57 7.99 -16.86
N MET A 195 5.41 6.97 -16.74
CA MET A 195 5.62 6.30 -15.46
C MET A 195 6.51 7.18 -14.58
N LEU A 196 5.93 7.67 -13.49
CA LEU A 196 6.67 8.33 -12.42
C LEU A 196 6.86 7.34 -11.29
N SER A 197 8.09 7.01 -10.99
CA SER A 197 8.43 6.22 -9.81
C SER A 197 9.51 6.94 -9.03
N ILE A 198 9.43 6.90 -7.71
CA ILE A 198 10.56 7.26 -6.85
C ILE A 198 11.69 6.24 -7.05
N THR A 199 11.33 5.05 -7.51
CA THR A 199 12.23 3.95 -7.82
C THR A 199 12.57 3.99 -9.31
N ILE A 200 13.83 3.86 -9.66
CA ILE A 200 14.27 3.78 -11.07
C ILE A 200 13.91 2.38 -11.58
N LEU A 201 12.70 2.22 -12.12
CA LEU A 201 12.12 0.92 -12.51
C LEU A 201 12.94 0.17 -13.56
N GLU A 202 13.65 0.89 -14.44
CA GLU A 202 14.52 0.30 -15.48
C GLU A 202 15.62 -0.62 -14.91
N LYS A 203 15.89 -0.55 -13.60
CA LYS A 203 16.89 -1.38 -12.92
C LYS A 203 16.32 -2.66 -12.32
N TYR A 204 15.00 -2.82 -12.30
CA TYR A 204 14.35 -3.94 -11.63
C TYR A 204 13.73 -4.89 -12.65
N GLU A 205 14.15 -6.14 -12.59
CA GLU A 205 13.52 -7.20 -13.36
C GLU A 205 12.28 -7.69 -12.60
N ILE A 206 11.10 -7.49 -13.19
CA ILE A 206 9.79 -7.86 -12.63
C ILE A 206 9.19 -8.96 -13.52
N SER A 207 9.84 -10.11 -13.55
CA SER A 207 9.53 -11.24 -14.43
C SER A 207 9.23 -12.54 -13.68
N ASP A 208 9.46 -12.58 -12.38
CA ASP A 208 9.22 -13.77 -11.57
C ASP A 208 7.72 -14.03 -11.38
N SER A 209 7.26 -15.22 -11.74
CA SER A 209 5.85 -15.60 -11.74
C SER A 209 5.42 -16.48 -10.55
N ARG A 210 6.22 -16.51 -9.46
CA ARG A 210 5.94 -17.33 -8.27
C ARG A 210 4.52 -17.23 -7.77
N PHE A 211 3.97 -16.03 -7.75
CA PHE A 211 2.63 -15.76 -7.23
C PHE A 211 1.51 -15.94 -8.27
N GLU A 212 1.85 -16.28 -9.51
CA GLU A 212 0.85 -16.55 -10.55
C GLU A 212 -0.13 -17.65 -10.15
N VAL A 213 0.34 -18.61 -9.38
CA VAL A 213 -0.47 -19.71 -8.84
C VAL A 213 -1.66 -19.24 -8.00
N LEU A 214 -1.62 -18.05 -7.40
CA LEU A 214 -2.74 -17.47 -6.66
C LEU A 214 -3.92 -17.16 -7.58
N ARG A 215 -3.63 -16.77 -8.83
CA ARG A 215 -4.65 -16.43 -9.82
C ARG A 215 -5.41 -17.67 -10.26
N GLY A 216 -6.71 -17.71 -9.99
CA GLY A 216 -7.57 -18.82 -10.34
C GLY A 216 -7.54 -20.03 -9.39
N LYS A 217 -6.71 -20.00 -8.32
CA LYS A 217 -6.72 -21.02 -7.27
C LYS A 217 -7.26 -20.51 -5.94
N LEU A 218 -7.26 -19.19 -5.71
CA LEU A 218 -7.87 -18.63 -4.52
C LEU A 218 -9.38 -18.68 -4.60
N PRO A 219 -10.07 -18.89 -3.46
CA PRO A 219 -11.50 -18.69 -3.38
C PRO A 219 -11.91 -17.30 -3.85
N VAL A 220 -13.05 -17.18 -4.51
CA VAL A 220 -13.59 -15.88 -4.98
C VAL A 220 -13.84 -14.95 -3.79
N GLU A 221 -14.36 -15.53 -2.70
CA GLU A 221 -14.51 -14.84 -1.43
C GLU A 221 -13.70 -15.59 -0.37
N ILE A 222 -12.83 -14.88 0.33
CA ILE A 222 -12.03 -15.40 1.42
C ILE A 222 -12.76 -15.08 2.73
N SER A 223 -13.20 -16.11 3.42
CA SER A 223 -13.92 -16.00 4.72
C SER A 223 -12.98 -16.07 5.93
N GLU A 224 -11.83 -16.71 5.77
CA GLU A 224 -10.83 -16.87 6.84
C GLU A 224 -9.45 -17.06 6.24
N VAL A 225 -8.43 -16.52 6.91
CA VAL A 225 -7.02 -16.75 6.61
C VAL A 225 -6.36 -17.43 7.79
N LYS A 226 -5.82 -18.65 7.58
CA LYS A 226 -5.09 -19.42 8.60
C LYS A 226 -3.60 -19.40 8.30
N VAL A 227 -2.79 -19.29 9.31
CA VAL A 227 -1.31 -19.22 9.18
C VAL A 227 -0.67 -20.36 9.95
N ASP A 228 0.07 -21.22 9.23
CA ASP A 228 0.97 -22.20 9.84
C ASP A 228 2.40 -21.71 9.71
N ARG A 229 2.97 -21.27 10.82
CA ARG A 229 4.32 -20.70 10.88
C ARG A 229 5.42 -21.74 10.90
N GLU A 230 5.13 -22.96 11.30
CA GLU A 230 6.11 -24.07 11.26
C GLU A 230 6.32 -24.51 9.81
N LEU A 231 5.24 -24.65 9.07
CA LEU A 231 5.27 -24.99 7.66
C LEU A 231 5.51 -23.78 6.75
N GLN A 232 5.37 -22.56 7.26
CA GLN A 232 5.42 -21.32 6.49
C GLN A 232 4.37 -21.33 5.37
N THR A 233 3.12 -21.65 5.72
CA THR A 233 2.01 -21.66 4.79
C THR A 233 0.89 -20.72 5.22
N ILE A 234 0.16 -20.21 4.23
CA ILE A 234 -1.10 -19.48 4.42
C ILE A 234 -2.21 -20.27 3.77
N THR A 235 -3.27 -20.55 4.53
CA THR A 235 -4.47 -21.19 4.00
C THR A 235 -5.56 -20.12 3.86
N PHE A 236 -6.03 -19.95 2.64
CA PHE A 236 -7.17 -19.09 2.31
C PHE A 236 -8.42 -19.95 2.26
N VAL A 237 -9.36 -19.70 3.17
CA VAL A 237 -10.60 -20.46 3.30
C VAL A 237 -11.71 -19.70 2.60
N GLY A 238 -12.36 -20.33 1.65
CA GLY A 238 -13.56 -19.82 0.99
C GLY A 238 -14.79 -20.65 1.34
N TYR A 239 -15.90 -20.36 0.69
CA TYR A 239 -17.17 -21.03 0.97
C TYR A 239 -17.18 -22.50 0.49
N GLU A 240 -16.57 -22.79 -0.66
CA GLU A 240 -16.61 -24.11 -1.29
C GLU A 240 -15.32 -24.92 -1.09
N TYR A 241 -14.18 -24.25 -0.96
CA TYR A 241 -12.87 -24.90 -0.81
C TYR A 241 -11.88 -23.99 -0.08
N GLU A 242 -10.77 -24.58 0.32
CA GLU A 242 -9.60 -23.87 0.83
C GLU A 242 -8.39 -24.06 -0.09
N TYR A 243 -7.50 -23.07 -0.12
CA TYR A 243 -6.26 -23.12 -0.86
C TYR A 243 -5.08 -22.84 0.06
N VAL A 244 -4.08 -23.73 0.04
CA VAL A 244 -2.84 -23.58 0.83
C VAL A 244 -1.74 -23.05 -0.07
N PHE A 245 -1.18 -21.91 0.32
CA PHE A 245 -0.02 -21.30 -0.33
C PHE A 245 1.24 -21.51 0.50
N GLU A 246 2.32 -22.02 -0.12
CA GLU A 246 3.63 -22.17 0.50
C GLU A 246 4.43 -20.87 0.35
N CYS A 247 4.73 -20.23 1.50
CA CYS A 247 5.44 -18.95 1.54
C CYS A 247 6.96 -19.09 1.51
N LYS A 248 7.52 -20.30 1.69
CA LYS A 248 8.94 -20.54 1.49
C LYS A 248 9.25 -20.48 0.00
N GLY A 249 10.27 -19.72 -0.38
CA GLY A 249 10.85 -19.82 -1.71
C GLY A 249 11.32 -21.25 -1.98
N ALA A 250 11.31 -21.68 -3.24
CA ALA A 250 11.98 -22.92 -3.61
C ALA A 250 13.45 -22.80 -3.12
N VAL A 251 13.83 -23.70 -2.23
CA VAL A 251 15.25 -23.84 -1.85
C VAL A 251 15.92 -24.39 -3.11
N GLU A 252 16.70 -23.55 -3.81
CA GLU A 252 17.57 -23.99 -4.90
C GLU A 252 18.66 -24.93 -4.37
#